data_5d0ae6e8a5e933ea81714bbab3318cd3
#
_entry.id   5d0ae6e8a5e933ea81714bbab3318cd3
#
_cell.length_a   1.000
_cell.length_b   1.000
_cell.length_c   1.000
_cell.angle_alpha   90.00
_cell.angle_beta   90.00
_cell.angle_gamma   90.00
#
_symmetry.space_group_name_H-M   'P 1'
#
loop_
_entity.id
_entity.type
_entity.pdbx_description
1 polymer ?
#
loop_
_entity_poly.entity_id
_entity_poly.type
_entity_poly.pdbx_seq_one_letter_code
_entity_poly.pdbx_strand_id
1 'polypeptide(L)'
;NQTEYKRQAQSSKGRDLSPTRKTAIKRRKRQRAVIVSLLALLFVVLIIVLICKGCSGRTDALAGKWDFDGTTAYEFDSKGSGAMLLTLADYDFTYEIKDNQLYIDFVNESAHDATYEFSVKGDTLILIRGEGTIGGTYELTKVHDKKADK
;
A
#
# COMPACT_ATOMS: atom_id res chain seq x y z
N ASN A 1 -82.29 30.85 2.93
CA ASN A 1 -81.50 29.59 3.17
C ASN A 1 -80.49 29.25 2.04
N GLN A 2 -80.24 30.10 1.09
CA GLN A 2 -79.22 29.87 0.04
C GLN A 2 -77.92 30.71 0.25
N THR A 3 -77.92 31.63 1.20
CA THR A 3 -76.77 32.53 1.47
C THR A 3 -75.78 31.95 2.46
N GLU A 4 -76.17 30.97 3.24
CA GLU A 4 -75.28 30.32 4.22
C GLU A 4 -74.40 29.23 3.60
N TYR A 5 -74.89 28.54 2.59
CA TYR A 5 -74.16 27.46 1.92
C TYR A 5 -72.97 27.96 1.08
N LYS A 6 -73.00 29.21 0.60
CA LYS A 6 -71.90 29.83 -0.14
C LYS A 6 -70.72 30.31 0.72
N ARG A 7 -70.85 30.42 2.04
CA ARG A 7 -69.78 30.85 2.95
C ARG A 7 -68.86 29.73 3.39
N GLN A 8 -69.34 28.48 3.38
CA GLN A 8 -68.52 27.35 3.79
C GLN A 8 -67.64 26.78 2.67
N ALA A 9 -67.92 27.09 1.41
CA ALA A 9 -67.14 26.58 0.25
C ALA A 9 -65.87 27.36 -0.08
N GLN A 10 -65.55 28.47 0.63
CA GLN A 10 -64.38 29.30 0.38
C GLN A 10 -63.27 29.15 1.38
N SER A 11 -63.35 28.25 2.38
CA SER A 11 -62.34 28.10 3.42
C SER A 11 -61.35 26.94 3.22
N SER A 12 -61.25 26.34 2.03
CA SER A 12 -60.25 25.33 1.75
C SER A 12 -59.32 25.73 0.61
N LYS A 13 -58.86 27.00 0.59
CA LYS A 13 -57.75 27.39 -0.28
C LYS A 13 -56.45 26.94 0.39
N GLY A 14 -55.89 25.85 -0.13
CA GLY A 14 -54.65 25.24 0.34
C GLY A 14 -53.59 26.31 0.57
N ARG A 15 -52.93 26.25 1.71
CA ARG A 15 -51.77 27.03 2.02
C ARG A 15 -50.66 26.66 1.08
N ASP A 16 -50.50 27.42 0.01
CA ASP A 16 -49.34 27.37 -0.86
C ASP A 16 -48.09 27.69 -0.05
N LEU A 17 -47.27 26.69 0.19
CA LEU A 17 -45.99 26.86 0.83
C LEU A 17 -45.15 27.80 -0.01
N SER A 18 -44.78 28.96 0.54
CA SER A 18 -44.01 30.00 -0.12
C SER A 18 -42.77 29.42 -0.84
N PRO A 19 -42.40 29.93 -2.02
CA PRO A 19 -41.29 29.41 -2.83
C PRO A 19 -39.95 29.37 -2.08
N THR A 20 -39.76 30.18 -1.08
CA THR A 20 -38.57 30.23 -0.21
C THR A 20 -38.33 28.95 0.61
N ARG A 21 -39.38 28.23 1.03
CA ARG A 21 -39.20 26.95 1.75
C ARG A 21 -38.77 25.80 0.83
N LYS A 22 -39.23 25.76 -0.40
CA LYS A 22 -38.84 24.71 -1.40
C LYS A 22 -37.39 24.83 -1.82
N THR A 23 -36.83 26.06 -1.93
CA THR A 23 -35.42 26.31 -2.28
C THR A 23 -34.46 25.98 -1.12
N ALA A 24 -34.86 26.23 0.13
CA ALA A 24 -34.05 25.90 1.31
C ALA A 24 -33.86 24.38 1.49
N ILE A 25 -34.91 23.59 1.24
CA ILE A 25 -34.85 22.10 1.32
C ILE A 25 -33.95 21.53 0.22
N LYS A 26 -34.04 22.09 -1.01
CA LYS A 26 -33.21 21.66 -2.14
C LYS A 26 -31.71 21.96 -1.95
N ARG A 27 -31.38 23.12 -1.32
CA ARG A 27 -29.99 23.48 -0.95
C ARG A 27 -29.43 22.54 0.11
N ARG A 28 -30.18 22.20 1.16
CA ARG A 28 -29.75 21.27 2.21
C ARG A 28 -29.52 19.85 1.69
N LYS A 29 -30.31 19.36 0.75
CA LYS A 29 -30.08 18.06 0.09
C LYS A 29 -28.82 18.07 -0.75
N ARG A 30 -28.54 19.12 -1.53
CA ARG A 30 -27.30 19.27 -2.30
C ARG A 30 -26.06 19.35 -1.40
N GLN A 31 -26.11 20.12 -0.33
CA GLN A 31 -25.00 20.22 0.63
C GLN A 31 -24.69 18.87 1.29
N ARG A 32 -25.71 18.11 1.69
CA ARG A 32 -25.51 16.76 2.25
C ARG A 32 -24.90 15.80 1.23
N ALA A 33 -25.33 15.84 -0.03
CA ALA A 33 -24.75 15.01 -1.08
C ALA A 33 -23.26 15.35 -1.34
N VAL A 34 -22.90 16.63 -1.32
CA VAL A 34 -21.48 17.08 -1.47
C VAL A 34 -20.64 16.63 -0.28
N ILE A 35 -21.15 16.75 0.94
CA ILE A 35 -20.44 16.32 2.16
C ILE A 35 -20.22 14.81 2.16
N VAL A 36 -21.23 14.02 1.79
CA VAL A 36 -21.12 12.55 1.69
C VAL A 36 -20.10 12.17 0.62
N SER A 37 -20.11 12.85 -0.53
CA SER A 37 -19.14 12.60 -1.61
C SER A 37 -17.70 12.92 -1.16
N LEU A 38 -17.48 14.04 -0.45
CA LEU A 38 -16.18 14.41 0.09
C LEU A 38 -15.69 13.41 1.15
N LEU A 39 -16.56 12.95 2.02
CA LEU A 39 -16.23 11.93 3.02
C LEU A 39 -15.87 10.59 2.37
N ALA A 40 -16.60 10.17 1.33
CA ALA A 40 -16.29 8.96 0.58
C ALA A 40 -14.93 9.05 -0.11
N LEU A 41 -14.60 10.21 -0.71
CA LEU A 41 -13.32 10.45 -1.36
C LEU A 41 -12.17 10.46 -0.35
N LEU A 42 -12.36 11.10 0.83
CA LEU A 42 -11.41 11.06 1.95
C LEU A 42 -11.17 9.63 2.44
N PHE A 43 -12.22 8.82 2.51
CA PHE A 43 -12.13 7.43 2.94
C PHE A 43 -11.34 6.57 1.93
N VAL A 44 -11.56 6.79 0.63
CA VAL A 44 -10.78 6.12 -0.43
C VAL A 44 -9.31 6.51 -0.36
N VAL A 45 -8.99 7.79 -0.18
CA VAL A 45 -7.61 8.27 -0.02
C VAL A 45 -6.97 7.66 1.23
N LEU A 46 -7.70 7.57 2.34
CA LEU A 46 -7.21 6.94 3.56
C LEU A 46 -6.89 5.45 3.34
N ILE A 47 -7.75 4.72 2.62
CA ILE A 47 -7.49 3.30 2.27
C ILE A 47 -6.23 3.19 1.42
N ILE A 48 -6.06 4.04 0.40
CA ILE A 48 -4.87 4.03 -0.45
C ILE A 48 -3.61 4.30 0.39
N VAL A 49 -3.65 5.26 1.30
CA VAL A 49 -2.52 5.56 2.20
C VAL A 49 -2.20 4.40 3.14
N LEU A 50 -3.23 3.69 3.64
CA LEU A 50 -3.04 2.51 4.49
C LEU A 50 -2.43 1.33 3.72
N ILE A 51 -2.85 1.12 2.47
CA ILE A 51 -2.28 0.08 1.58
C ILE A 51 -0.82 0.42 1.25
N CYS A 52 -0.51 1.67 0.91
CA CYS A 52 0.87 2.12 0.66
C CYS A 52 1.78 2.01 1.90
N LYS A 53 1.26 2.24 3.10
CA LYS A 53 2.04 2.03 4.34
C LYS A 53 2.24 0.55 4.69
N GLY A 54 1.35 -0.32 4.25
CA GLY A 54 1.49 -1.78 4.43
C GLY A 54 2.61 -2.41 3.59
N CYS A 55 2.97 -1.83 2.44
CA CYS A 55 4.07 -2.31 1.60
C CYS A 55 5.46 -1.89 2.10
N SER A 56 5.59 -0.76 2.81
CA SER A 56 6.89 -0.23 3.26
C SER A 56 7.56 -1.04 4.37
N GLY A 57 6.80 -1.81 5.15
CA GLY A 57 7.34 -2.50 6.32
C GLY A 57 8.11 -3.79 6.02
N ARG A 58 7.96 -4.36 4.81
CA ARG A 58 8.64 -5.61 4.44
C ARG A 58 9.96 -5.39 3.71
N THR A 59 10.08 -4.32 2.94
CA THR A 59 11.34 -3.93 2.31
C THR A 59 12.37 -3.50 3.33
N ASP A 60 11.96 -2.78 4.38
CA ASP A 60 12.85 -2.36 5.47
C ASP A 60 13.44 -3.53 6.26
N ALA A 61 12.71 -4.66 6.36
CA ALA A 61 13.22 -5.85 7.03
C ALA A 61 14.40 -6.51 6.31
N LEU A 62 14.47 -6.37 4.97
CA LEU A 62 15.60 -6.87 4.17
C LEU A 62 16.76 -5.88 4.12
N ALA A 63 16.56 -4.60 4.46
CA ALA A 63 17.57 -3.57 4.32
C ALA A 63 18.88 -3.93 5.03
N GLY A 64 19.98 -3.75 4.31
CA GLY A 64 21.34 -4.04 4.79
C GLY A 64 22.00 -5.19 4.05
N LYS A 65 23.16 -5.59 4.58
CA LYS A 65 24.00 -6.63 3.98
C LYS A 65 23.80 -7.96 4.74
N TRP A 66 23.67 -9.03 3.96
CA TRP A 66 23.44 -10.39 4.44
C TRP A 66 24.50 -11.33 3.86
N ASP A 67 25.32 -11.89 4.69
CA ASP A 67 26.37 -12.84 4.32
C ASP A 67 25.81 -14.25 4.23
N PHE A 68 26.11 -14.97 3.14
CA PHE A 68 25.67 -16.35 2.94
C PHE A 68 26.74 -17.36 3.38
N ASP A 69 27.98 -17.22 2.90
CA ASP A 69 29.03 -18.22 3.07
C ASP A 69 30.45 -17.62 3.23
N GLY A 70 30.54 -16.32 3.51
CA GLY A 70 31.79 -15.57 3.59
C GLY A 70 32.38 -15.17 2.24
N THR A 71 31.83 -15.66 1.13
CA THR A 71 32.25 -15.33 -0.25
C THR A 71 31.13 -14.71 -1.07
N THR A 72 29.91 -14.95 -0.67
CA THR A 72 28.69 -14.45 -1.29
C THR A 72 27.86 -13.67 -0.28
N ALA A 73 27.49 -12.45 -0.60
CA ALA A 73 26.57 -11.65 0.22
C ALA A 73 25.53 -10.96 -0.65
N TYR A 74 24.40 -10.65 -0.05
CA TYR A 74 23.33 -9.85 -0.66
C TYR A 74 23.21 -8.54 0.11
N GLU A 75 23.13 -7.44 -0.62
CA GLU A 75 22.87 -6.12 -0.06
C GLU A 75 21.57 -5.56 -0.62
N PHE A 76 20.67 -5.09 0.26
CA PHE A 76 19.36 -4.52 -0.08
C PHE A 76 19.28 -3.08 0.41
N ASP A 77 18.85 -2.16 -0.47
CA ASP A 77 18.81 -0.72 -0.19
C ASP A 77 17.51 -0.22 0.46
N SER A 78 16.56 -1.11 0.76
CA SER A 78 15.20 -0.81 1.20
C SER A 78 14.29 -0.06 0.21
N LYS A 79 14.78 0.23 -1.01
CA LYS A 79 14.05 0.98 -2.04
C LYS A 79 13.72 0.15 -3.27
N GLY A 80 14.03 -1.13 -3.26
CA GLY A 80 13.80 -2.05 -4.36
C GLY A 80 15.03 -2.30 -5.23
N SER A 81 16.23 -1.88 -4.79
CA SER A 81 17.49 -2.20 -5.47
C SER A 81 18.45 -2.88 -4.52
N GLY A 82 19.37 -3.63 -5.07
CA GLY A 82 20.36 -4.36 -4.31
C GLY A 82 21.50 -4.86 -5.19
N ALA A 83 22.43 -5.58 -4.57
CA ALA A 83 23.53 -6.23 -5.24
C ALA A 83 23.85 -7.59 -4.61
N MET A 84 24.16 -8.57 -5.44
CA MET A 84 24.80 -9.81 -5.01
C MET A 84 26.30 -9.62 -5.13
N LEU A 85 26.98 -9.64 -4.01
CA LEU A 85 28.41 -9.40 -3.86
C LEU A 85 29.14 -10.73 -3.84
N LEU A 86 30.02 -10.96 -4.80
CA LEU A 86 30.90 -12.11 -4.87
C LEU A 86 32.37 -11.66 -4.71
N THR A 87 33.25 -12.57 -4.47
CA THR A 87 34.71 -12.26 -4.29
C THR A 87 35.33 -11.54 -5.50
N LEU A 88 34.84 -11.81 -6.71
CA LEU A 88 35.43 -11.30 -7.96
C LEU A 88 34.51 -10.43 -8.81
N ALA A 89 33.24 -10.33 -8.46
CA ALA A 89 32.25 -9.58 -9.24
C ALA A 89 31.03 -9.24 -8.40
N ASP A 90 30.42 -8.11 -8.69
CA ASP A 90 29.14 -7.70 -8.11
C ASP A 90 28.07 -7.75 -9.20
N TYR A 91 26.87 -8.18 -8.83
CA TYR A 91 25.72 -8.25 -9.72
C TYR A 91 24.60 -7.42 -9.16
N ASP A 92 24.36 -6.26 -9.76
CA ASP A 92 23.26 -5.39 -9.39
C ASP A 92 21.92 -6.04 -9.76
N PHE A 93 20.89 -5.85 -8.93
CA PHE A 93 19.55 -6.31 -9.17
C PHE A 93 18.50 -5.30 -8.68
N THR A 94 17.30 -5.40 -9.23
CA THR A 94 16.10 -4.86 -8.61
C THR A 94 15.35 -5.97 -7.90
N TYR A 95 14.56 -5.61 -6.87
CA TYR A 95 13.76 -6.59 -6.17
C TYR A 95 12.38 -6.06 -5.81
N GLU A 96 11.43 -6.97 -5.75
CA GLU A 96 10.06 -6.69 -5.33
C GLU A 96 9.59 -7.76 -4.34
N ILE A 97 8.78 -7.33 -3.37
CA ILE A 97 8.15 -8.25 -2.41
C ILE A 97 6.65 -8.26 -2.66
N LYS A 98 6.13 -9.42 -3.02
CA LYS A 98 4.70 -9.68 -3.20
C LYS A 98 4.32 -10.98 -2.52
N ASP A 99 3.24 -10.99 -1.77
CA ASP A 99 2.64 -12.20 -1.17
C ASP A 99 3.65 -13.10 -0.41
N ASN A 100 4.59 -12.48 0.31
CA ASN A 100 5.68 -13.15 1.03
C ASN A 100 6.74 -13.80 0.14
N GLN A 101 6.76 -13.46 -1.13
CA GLN A 101 7.79 -13.85 -2.08
C GLN A 101 8.69 -12.65 -2.39
N LEU A 102 10.00 -12.91 -2.50
CA LEU A 102 11.03 -12.00 -2.94
C LEU A 102 11.38 -12.33 -4.38
N TYR A 103 11.09 -11.41 -5.27
CA TYR A 103 11.45 -11.47 -6.70
C TYR A 103 12.73 -10.67 -6.88
N ILE A 104 13.77 -11.27 -7.44
CA ILE A 104 15.04 -10.64 -7.78
C ILE A 104 15.21 -10.68 -9.28
N ASP A 105 15.43 -9.53 -9.88
CA ASP A 105 15.66 -9.30 -11.31
C ASP A 105 17.06 -8.71 -11.50
N PHE A 106 17.99 -9.50 -12.03
CA PHE A 106 19.38 -9.11 -12.22
C PHE A 106 19.54 -8.23 -13.45
N VAL A 107 20.27 -7.13 -13.29
CA VAL A 107 20.61 -6.23 -14.42
C VAL A 107 21.51 -6.91 -15.44
N ASN A 108 22.33 -7.84 -15.00
CA ASN A 108 23.27 -8.58 -15.85
C ASN A 108 22.63 -9.88 -16.35
N GLU A 109 22.48 -10.02 -17.67
CA GLU A 109 21.93 -11.20 -18.33
C GLU A 109 22.68 -12.52 -18.04
N SER A 110 23.89 -12.45 -17.50
CA SER A 110 24.65 -13.64 -17.07
C SER A 110 24.21 -14.20 -15.73
N ALA A 111 23.45 -13.43 -14.95
CA ALA A 111 22.81 -13.89 -13.73
C ALA A 111 21.34 -14.18 -14.03
N HIS A 112 20.82 -15.25 -13.43
CA HIS A 112 19.43 -15.63 -13.64
C HIS A 112 18.54 -15.02 -12.56
N ASP A 113 17.41 -14.45 -12.98
CA ASP A 113 16.37 -13.97 -12.08
C ASP A 113 15.88 -15.10 -11.17
N ALA A 114 15.52 -14.74 -9.97
CA ALA A 114 15.14 -15.73 -8.97
C ALA A 114 13.95 -15.25 -8.12
N THR A 115 13.14 -16.20 -7.71
CA THR A 115 12.04 -15.99 -6.78
C THR A 115 12.25 -16.85 -5.54
N TYR A 116 12.11 -16.24 -4.36
CA TYR A 116 12.25 -16.92 -3.08
C TYR A 116 11.04 -16.66 -2.19
N GLU A 117 10.59 -17.67 -1.46
CA GLU A 117 9.91 -17.40 -0.21
C GLU A 117 10.97 -16.95 0.82
N PHE A 118 10.67 -15.96 1.64
CA PHE A 118 11.65 -15.46 2.59
C PHE A 118 11.07 -15.22 3.98
N SER A 119 11.95 -15.28 4.98
CA SER A 119 11.63 -14.84 6.34
C SER A 119 12.84 -14.21 6.99
N VAL A 120 12.62 -13.14 7.76
CA VAL A 120 13.64 -12.47 8.55
C VAL A 120 13.35 -12.66 10.03
N LYS A 121 14.32 -13.15 10.79
CA LYS A 121 14.25 -13.33 12.24
C LYS A 121 15.52 -12.79 12.89
N GLY A 122 15.45 -11.58 13.44
CA GLY A 122 16.64 -10.91 13.99
C GLY A 122 17.70 -10.72 12.90
N ASP A 123 18.87 -11.30 13.11
CA ASP A 123 20.01 -11.23 12.19
C ASP A 123 20.07 -12.40 11.20
N THR A 124 19.01 -13.15 11.06
CA THR A 124 18.93 -14.27 10.13
C THR A 124 17.89 -14.00 9.05
N LEU A 125 18.31 -14.06 7.77
CA LEU A 125 17.46 -14.09 6.60
C LEU A 125 17.43 -15.50 6.03
N ILE A 126 16.25 -16.06 5.90
CA ILE A 126 16.05 -17.37 5.29
C ILE A 126 15.40 -17.16 3.94
N LEU A 127 16.04 -17.67 2.88
CA LEU A 127 15.52 -17.73 1.51
C LEU A 127 15.20 -19.18 1.19
N ILE A 128 13.95 -19.44 0.85
CA ILE A 128 13.48 -20.76 0.49
C ILE A 128 13.28 -20.79 -1.02
N ARG A 129 13.75 -21.84 -1.64
CA ARG A 129 13.69 -22.13 -3.06
C ARG A 129 12.37 -21.72 -3.72
N GLY A 130 12.48 -20.99 -4.83
CA GLY A 130 11.42 -20.69 -5.77
C GLY A 130 11.89 -20.91 -7.21
N GLU A 131 11.19 -20.33 -8.16
CA GLU A 131 11.54 -20.39 -9.57
C GLU A 131 12.90 -19.69 -9.83
N GLY A 132 13.73 -20.27 -10.74
CA GLY A 132 15.05 -19.74 -11.07
C GLY A 132 16.16 -20.12 -10.09
N THR A 133 15.88 -20.85 -9.02
CA THR A 133 16.88 -21.24 -8.00
C THR A 133 17.35 -22.69 -8.16
N ILE A 134 18.63 -22.96 -7.82
CA ILE A 134 19.24 -24.29 -8.00
C ILE A 134 19.01 -25.20 -6.80
N GLY A 135 18.69 -24.69 -5.63
CA GLY A 135 18.74 -25.51 -4.43
C GLY A 135 17.76 -25.13 -3.35
N GLY A 136 17.85 -25.76 -2.24
CA GLY A 136 16.98 -25.83 -1.09
C GLY A 136 16.71 -24.51 -0.34
N THR A 137 17.17 -24.44 0.90
CA THR A 137 17.04 -23.28 1.79
C THR A 137 18.40 -22.64 1.97
N TYR A 138 18.45 -21.33 1.84
CA TYR A 138 19.64 -20.52 2.08
C TYR A 138 19.43 -19.74 3.37
N GLU A 139 20.39 -19.83 4.30
CA GLU A 139 20.39 -19.08 5.54
C GLU A 139 21.52 -18.04 5.47
N LEU A 140 21.16 -16.78 5.59
CA LEU A 140 22.09 -15.65 5.52
C LEU A 140 22.11 -14.93 6.86
N THR A 141 23.29 -14.45 7.24
CA THR A 141 23.51 -13.72 8.49
C THR A 141 23.70 -12.24 8.21
N LYS A 142 23.05 -11.38 8.98
CA LYS A 142 23.17 -9.94 8.84
C LYS A 142 24.58 -9.47 9.20
N VAL A 143 25.19 -8.71 8.30
CA VAL A 143 26.48 -8.08 8.54
C VAL A 143 26.25 -6.75 9.26
N HIS A 144 26.77 -6.64 10.47
CA HIS A 144 26.78 -5.38 11.21
C HIS A 144 28.13 -4.69 10.97
N ASP A 145 28.09 -3.48 10.41
CA ASP A 145 29.29 -2.64 10.36
C ASP A 145 29.75 -2.40 11.78
N LYS A 146 30.92 -2.95 12.15
CA LYS A 146 31.58 -2.59 13.38
C LYS A 146 31.86 -1.08 13.28
N LYS A 147 31.08 -0.26 14.01
CA LYS A 147 31.45 1.13 14.24
C LYS A 147 32.90 1.08 14.76
N ALA A 148 33.83 1.62 13.98
CA ALA A 148 35.17 1.87 14.46
C ALA A 148 35.03 2.84 15.63
N ASP A 149 35.19 2.33 16.85
CA ASP A 149 35.35 3.17 18.02
C ASP A 149 36.66 4.00 17.80
N LYS A 150 36.46 5.29 17.61
CA LYS A 150 37.47 6.31 17.60
C LYS A 150 37.55 6.92 18.99
#